data_59a5cdf34a4263d82cecf0757294f691
#
_entry.id   59a5cdf34a4263d82cecf0757294f691
#
_cell.length_a   1.000
_cell.length_b   1.000
_cell.length_c   1.000
_cell.angle_alpha   90.00
_cell.angle_beta   90.00
_cell.angle_gamma   90.00
#
_symmetry.space_group_name_H-M   'P 1'
#
loop_
_entity.id
_entity.type
_entity.pdbx_description
1 polymer ?
#
loop_
_entity_poly.entity_id
_entity_poly.type
_entity_poly.pdbx_seq_one_letter_code
_entity_poly.pdbx_strand_id
1 'polypeptide(L)'
;MTYQIKECNTPPRFRLIADDQALLDVCEQARTQSTVALDTEFVRVRTLYPKLGLIQLYAGDEVALIDPTTIQDFSPFIALLADESVLKVLHACGEDLEVFQHYFAQLPQPMCDTQVMANFLGFAGSIGFATLVQHYFHIEIDKGASRTDWLARPLSEIQLRYAAADVWYLLPLYAQMQTQLAQTEWQSAVKNECEFLLHKRTHAVKNPDTAYFAIPNAWKLNSLELMRLKLLAKWRMEEAMKRDLALNFVVRAENLWQVAKYNPKNTSTLLELGLSTAEVRIHGKKLLQIIDQVKRISENDYPPPIQRLADDSRYKAALKALQQQLIQIAPANLPKEVIASKRHLESLMKWHWRKETEDEPPELLSGWRKPFGESLLESLKAFDA
;
A
#
# COMPACT_ATOMS: atom_id res chain seq x y z
N MET A 1 24.45 5.76 18.34
CA MET A 1 25.68 5.75 17.52
C MET A 1 25.54 6.77 16.41
N THR A 2 26.53 7.66 16.24
CA THR A 2 26.54 8.62 15.14
C THR A 2 27.08 7.87 13.93
N TYR A 3 26.21 7.43 13.03
CA TYR A 3 26.64 6.86 11.74
C TYR A 3 27.47 7.93 11.02
N GLN A 4 28.75 7.67 10.83
CA GLN A 4 29.63 8.63 10.18
C GLN A 4 29.48 8.51 8.65
N ILE A 5 29.39 9.63 7.96
CA ILE A 5 29.37 9.73 6.47
C ILE A 5 30.51 8.93 5.80
N LYS A 6 31.60 8.66 6.53
CA LYS A 6 32.71 7.83 6.05
C LYS A 6 32.34 6.41 5.65
N GLU A 7 31.28 5.83 6.23
CA GLU A 7 30.83 4.47 5.92
C GLU A 7 30.09 4.38 4.59
N CYS A 8 29.44 5.47 4.16
CA CYS A 8 28.75 5.50 2.87
C CYS A 8 29.67 5.41 1.65
N ASN A 9 30.98 5.70 1.79
CA ASN A 9 31.93 5.62 0.69
C ASN A 9 32.56 4.22 0.49
N THR A 10 32.14 3.24 1.31
CA THR A 10 32.57 1.85 1.12
C THR A 10 31.46 1.05 0.47
N PRO A 11 31.77 0.09 -0.41
CA PRO A 11 30.76 -0.78 -0.99
C PRO A 11 30.05 -1.58 0.11
N PRO A 12 28.74 -1.88 -0.06
CA PRO A 12 27.99 -2.69 0.91
C PRO A 12 28.68 -4.02 1.20
N ARG A 13 28.86 -4.32 2.49
CA ARG A 13 29.27 -5.65 2.95
C ARG A 13 28.02 -6.43 3.27
N PHE A 14 27.93 -7.65 2.81
CA PHE A 14 26.75 -8.49 3.03
C PHE A 14 27.11 -9.96 3.13
N ARG A 15 26.26 -10.71 3.82
CA ARG A 15 26.26 -12.18 3.84
C ARG A 15 24.90 -12.75 3.58
N LEU A 16 24.84 -13.90 2.93
CA LEU A 16 23.60 -14.65 2.72
C LEU A 16 23.29 -15.47 3.98
N ILE A 17 22.06 -15.37 4.45
CA ILE A 17 21.51 -16.13 5.58
C ILE A 17 20.59 -17.20 5.00
N ALA A 18 21.01 -18.46 5.14
CA ALA A 18 20.36 -19.60 4.49
C ALA A 18 20.00 -20.75 5.44
N ASP A 19 20.08 -20.54 6.74
CA ASP A 19 19.66 -21.50 7.77
C ASP A 19 19.10 -20.80 9.01
N ASP A 20 18.36 -21.56 9.81
CA ASP A 20 17.62 -21.05 10.98
C ASP A 20 18.55 -20.52 12.08
N GLN A 21 19.74 -21.15 12.29
CA GLN A 21 20.68 -20.69 13.31
C GLN A 21 21.30 -19.34 12.92
N ALA A 22 21.69 -19.18 11.66
CA ALA A 22 22.21 -17.92 11.16
C ALA A 22 21.15 -16.80 11.22
N LEU A 23 19.86 -17.13 10.98
CA LEU A 23 18.76 -16.20 11.16
C LEU A 23 18.58 -15.78 12.61
N LEU A 24 18.63 -16.74 13.55
CA LEU A 24 18.56 -16.46 14.99
C LEU A 24 19.66 -15.49 15.39
N ASP A 25 20.93 -15.80 15.04
CA ASP A 25 22.10 -15.00 15.41
C ASP A 25 21.99 -13.54 14.91
N VAL A 26 21.58 -13.33 13.64
CA VAL A 26 21.44 -11.97 13.09
C VAL A 26 20.28 -11.22 13.71
N CYS A 27 19.16 -11.88 14.03
CA CYS A 27 18.03 -11.24 14.69
C CYS A 27 18.34 -10.88 16.14
N GLU A 28 19.04 -11.73 16.88
CA GLU A 28 19.50 -11.41 18.23
C GLU A 28 20.48 -10.23 18.23
N GLN A 29 21.43 -10.19 17.31
CA GLN A 29 22.34 -9.06 17.13
C GLN A 29 21.56 -7.78 16.78
N ALA A 30 20.58 -7.84 15.87
CA ALA A 30 19.75 -6.71 15.48
C ALA A 30 18.95 -6.14 16.67
N ARG A 31 18.45 -6.99 17.54
CA ARG A 31 17.71 -6.59 18.75
C ARG A 31 18.57 -5.89 19.81
N THR A 32 19.88 -5.93 19.71
CA THR A 32 20.78 -5.11 20.55
C THR A 32 20.91 -3.67 20.07
N GLN A 33 20.42 -3.35 18.86
CA GLN A 33 20.47 -2.02 18.27
C GLN A 33 19.15 -1.27 18.55
N SER A 34 19.23 0.05 18.66
CA SER A 34 18.03 0.89 18.78
C SER A 34 17.30 1.10 17.45
N THR A 35 17.99 0.83 16.34
CA THR A 35 17.47 1.10 14.97
C THR A 35 18.08 0.13 13.98
N VAL A 36 17.25 -0.45 13.13
CA VAL A 36 17.66 -1.32 12.03
C VAL A 36 16.98 -0.89 10.73
N ALA A 37 17.60 -1.18 9.57
CA ALA A 37 16.96 -1.01 8.28
C ALA A 37 16.43 -2.34 7.77
N LEU A 38 15.25 -2.29 7.14
CA LEU A 38 14.60 -3.43 6.51
C LEU A 38 14.16 -3.08 5.09
N ASP A 39 14.21 -4.07 4.21
CA ASP A 39 13.61 -4.04 2.89
C ASP A 39 13.23 -5.45 2.45
N THR A 40 12.42 -5.60 1.40
CA THR A 40 12.06 -6.91 0.85
C THR A 40 12.09 -6.93 -0.66
N GLU A 41 12.52 -8.06 -1.23
CA GLU A 41 12.36 -8.33 -2.65
C GLU A 41 11.37 -9.46 -2.87
N PHE A 42 10.44 -9.27 -3.80
CA PHE A 42 9.36 -10.21 -4.06
C PHE A 42 8.94 -10.21 -5.53
N VAL A 43 8.22 -11.24 -5.93
CA VAL A 43 7.64 -11.35 -7.27
C VAL A 43 6.12 -11.34 -7.17
N ARG A 44 5.47 -10.45 -7.94
CA ARG A 44 4.00 -10.40 -8.09
C ARG A 44 3.64 -10.25 -9.56
N VAL A 45 3.51 -11.35 -10.28
CA VAL A 45 3.16 -11.34 -11.72
C VAL A 45 1.73 -11.84 -11.95
N ARG A 46 1.39 -12.99 -11.39
CA ARG A 46 0.09 -13.65 -11.59
C ARG A 46 -0.64 -13.95 -10.28
N THR A 47 0.01 -13.74 -9.16
CA THR A 47 -0.49 -14.07 -7.84
C THR A 47 -1.25 -12.90 -7.21
N LEU A 48 -2.19 -13.20 -6.33
CA LEU A 48 -2.91 -12.22 -5.53
C LEU A 48 -2.00 -11.62 -4.45
N TYR A 49 -1.15 -12.46 -3.87
CA TYR A 49 -0.18 -12.08 -2.86
C TYR A 49 1.24 -12.00 -3.44
N PRO A 50 2.10 -11.14 -2.91
CA PRO A 50 3.51 -11.14 -3.28
C PRO A 50 4.15 -12.47 -2.90
N LYS A 51 5.10 -12.96 -3.70
CA LYS A 51 5.93 -14.12 -3.37
C LYS A 51 7.28 -13.60 -2.91
N LEU A 52 7.55 -13.74 -1.62
CA LEU A 52 8.77 -13.27 -0.99
C LEU A 52 9.99 -13.99 -1.56
N GLY A 53 10.98 -13.23 -2.01
CA GLY A 53 12.21 -13.73 -2.61
C GLY A 53 13.46 -13.45 -1.78
N LEU A 54 13.50 -12.34 -1.04
CA LEU A 54 14.60 -11.97 -0.18
C LEU A 54 14.13 -11.00 0.90
N ILE A 55 14.76 -11.06 2.09
CA ILE A 55 14.61 -10.04 3.13
C ILE A 55 15.99 -9.44 3.39
N GLN A 56 16.06 -8.12 3.42
CA GLN A 56 17.28 -7.39 3.77
C GLN A 56 17.14 -6.86 5.19
N LEU A 57 18.16 -7.12 6.02
CA LEU A 57 18.28 -6.60 7.38
C LEU A 57 19.67 -6.00 7.56
N TYR A 58 19.70 -4.72 7.97
CA TYR A 58 20.97 -4.05 8.29
C TYR A 58 20.91 -3.45 9.70
N ALA A 59 21.85 -3.86 10.53
CA ALA A 59 21.96 -3.47 11.94
C ALA A 59 23.27 -2.69 12.24
N GLY A 60 23.94 -2.17 11.19
CA GLY A 60 25.08 -1.26 11.32
C GLY A 60 26.47 -1.86 11.12
N ASP A 61 26.62 -3.16 10.86
CA ASP A 61 27.92 -3.78 10.56
C ASP A 61 27.94 -4.40 9.16
N GLU A 62 27.17 -5.45 8.94
CA GLU A 62 27.06 -6.18 7.69
C GLU A 62 25.57 -6.38 7.36
N VAL A 63 25.22 -6.32 6.07
CA VAL A 63 23.84 -6.59 5.63
C VAL A 63 23.59 -8.09 5.65
N ALA A 64 22.57 -8.52 6.38
CA ALA A 64 22.03 -9.86 6.30
C ALA A 64 21.02 -9.96 5.16
N LEU A 65 21.35 -10.74 4.13
CA LEU A 65 20.47 -11.10 3.02
C LEU A 65 19.83 -12.45 3.34
N ILE A 66 18.61 -12.44 3.84
CA ILE A 66 17.92 -13.63 4.35
C ILE A 66 17.15 -14.29 3.21
N ASP A 67 17.51 -15.52 2.88
CA ASP A 67 16.86 -16.33 1.85
C ASP A 67 15.63 -17.06 2.42
N PRO A 68 14.39 -16.60 2.13
CA PRO A 68 13.20 -17.19 2.72
C PRO A 68 12.90 -18.60 2.18
N THR A 69 13.59 -19.04 1.13
CA THR A 69 13.35 -20.37 0.54
C THR A 69 14.04 -21.49 1.31
N THR A 70 14.98 -21.16 2.18
CA THR A 70 15.78 -22.13 2.96
C THR A 70 15.50 -22.11 4.46
N ILE A 71 14.91 -21.03 4.97
CA ILE A 71 14.55 -20.85 6.38
C ILE A 71 13.25 -21.61 6.69
N GLN A 72 13.24 -22.34 7.82
CA GLN A 72 12.07 -23.07 8.29
C GLN A 72 11.39 -22.38 9.48
N ASP A 73 12.15 -21.69 10.33
CA ASP A 73 11.65 -20.97 11.51
C ASP A 73 11.93 -19.47 11.44
N PHE A 74 10.90 -18.69 11.17
CA PHE A 74 10.94 -17.22 11.17
C PHE A 74 10.64 -16.59 12.53
N SER A 75 10.46 -17.36 13.60
CA SER A 75 10.12 -16.81 14.93
C SER A 75 11.13 -15.76 15.43
N PRO A 76 12.46 -15.83 15.19
CA PRO A 76 13.39 -14.77 15.56
C PRO A 76 13.16 -13.46 14.81
N PHE A 77 12.83 -13.54 13.51
CA PHE A 77 12.53 -12.36 12.70
C PHE A 77 11.19 -11.74 13.09
N ILE A 78 10.17 -12.56 13.35
CA ILE A 78 8.87 -12.09 13.87
C ILE A 78 9.05 -11.37 15.20
N ALA A 79 9.86 -11.91 16.11
CA ALA A 79 10.21 -11.28 17.38
C ALA A 79 10.92 -9.92 17.18
N LEU A 80 11.81 -9.80 16.19
CA LEU A 80 12.46 -8.53 15.83
C LEU A 80 11.44 -7.52 15.30
N LEU A 81 10.51 -7.93 14.41
CA LEU A 81 9.46 -7.06 13.89
C LEU A 81 8.58 -6.50 15.01
N ALA A 82 8.26 -7.32 16.02
CA ALA A 82 7.42 -6.96 17.16
C ALA A 82 8.15 -6.20 18.27
N ASP A 83 9.47 -6.14 18.27
CA ASP A 83 10.26 -5.55 19.34
C ASP A 83 10.14 -4.03 19.36
N GLU A 84 9.36 -3.49 20.32
CA GLU A 84 9.09 -2.05 20.46
C GLU A 84 10.32 -1.22 20.83
N SER A 85 11.39 -1.85 21.30
CA SER A 85 12.65 -1.16 21.64
C SER A 85 13.53 -0.89 20.42
N VAL A 86 13.24 -1.55 19.27
CA VAL A 86 14.00 -1.46 18.03
C VAL A 86 13.18 -0.76 16.97
N LEU A 87 13.62 0.41 16.50
CA LEU A 87 12.99 1.09 15.37
C LEU A 87 13.36 0.42 14.04
N LYS A 88 12.36 0.03 13.26
CA LYS A 88 12.56 -0.50 11.91
C LYS A 88 12.40 0.62 10.90
N VAL A 89 13.48 0.93 10.18
CA VAL A 89 13.51 1.95 9.13
C VAL A 89 13.31 1.29 7.77
N LEU A 90 12.37 1.83 7.00
CA LEU A 90 12.04 1.38 5.64
C LEU A 90 12.00 2.60 4.71
N HIS A 91 11.84 2.35 3.40
CA HIS A 91 11.61 3.39 2.40
C HIS A 91 10.46 3.00 1.47
N ALA A 92 9.41 3.83 1.39
CA ALA A 92 8.22 3.58 0.57
C ALA A 92 7.55 2.23 0.86
N CYS A 93 7.46 1.87 2.14
CA CYS A 93 7.22 0.55 2.70
C CYS A 93 5.86 -0.11 2.40
N GLY A 94 5.01 0.51 1.58
CA GLY A 94 3.63 0.03 1.39
C GLY A 94 3.50 -1.42 0.92
N GLU A 95 4.39 -1.89 0.07
CA GLU A 95 4.42 -3.28 -0.43
C GLU A 95 5.11 -4.22 0.57
N ASP A 96 6.16 -3.77 1.27
CA ASP A 96 6.85 -4.52 2.31
C ASP A 96 5.91 -4.85 3.48
N LEU A 97 5.08 -3.88 3.89
CA LEU A 97 4.06 -4.11 4.91
C LEU A 97 3.04 -5.19 4.47
N GLU A 98 2.74 -5.30 3.17
CA GLU A 98 1.89 -6.39 2.67
C GLU A 98 2.61 -7.74 2.75
N VAL A 99 3.90 -7.77 2.42
CA VAL A 99 4.75 -8.96 2.56
C VAL A 99 4.80 -9.42 4.01
N PHE A 100 5.15 -8.53 4.93
CA PHE A 100 5.25 -8.86 6.36
C PHE A 100 3.92 -9.36 6.93
N GLN A 101 2.82 -8.68 6.62
CA GLN A 101 1.50 -9.12 7.07
C GLN A 101 1.10 -10.49 6.49
N HIS A 102 1.42 -10.74 5.22
CA HIS A 102 1.04 -11.98 4.55
C HIS A 102 1.87 -13.18 5.05
N TYR A 103 3.19 -13.03 5.19
CA TYR A 103 4.08 -14.14 5.55
C TYR A 103 4.21 -14.36 7.05
N PHE A 104 4.18 -13.29 7.83
CA PHE A 104 4.52 -13.34 9.25
C PHE A 104 3.37 -12.97 10.17
N ALA A 105 2.25 -12.48 9.62
CA ALA A 105 1.12 -11.92 10.37
C ALA A 105 1.57 -10.85 11.42
N GLN A 106 2.76 -10.28 11.22
CA GLN A 106 3.39 -9.29 12.09
C GLN A 106 3.89 -8.11 11.25
N LEU A 107 3.50 -6.89 11.62
CA LEU A 107 4.03 -5.66 11.04
C LEU A 107 5.24 -5.16 11.86
N PRO A 108 6.18 -4.43 11.23
CA PRO A 108 7.31 -3.81 11.94
C PRO A 108 6.81 -2.71 12.87
N GLN A 109 6.97 -2.86 14.17
CA GLN A 109 6.49 -1.90 15.16
C GLN A 109 7.51 -1.71 16.28
N PRO A 110 7.98 -0.45 16.54
CA PRO A 110 7.71 0.75 15.76
C PRO A 110 8.44 0.78 14.42
N MET A 111 7.95 1.59 13.46
CA MET A 111 8.65 1.79 12.21
C MET A 111 8.75 3.27 11.81
N CYS A 112 9.67 3.58 10.90
CA CYS A 112 9.78 4.87 10.23
C CYS A 112 10.01 4.68 8.74
N ASP A 113 9.21 5.35 7.91
CA ASP A 113 9.38 5.37 6.46
C ASP A 113 10.11 6.66 6.04
N THR A 114 11.30 6.52 5.44
CA THR A 114 12.11 7.67 5.01
C THR A 114 11.48 8.43 3.84
N GLN A 115 10.58 7.84 3.06
CA GLN A 115 9.80 8.58 2.07
C GLN A 115 8.78 9.51 2.74
N VAL A 116 8.16 9.07 3.84
CA VAL A 116 7.31 9.94 4.69
C VAL A 116 8.14 11.07 5.26
N MET A 117 9.31 10.78 5.86
CA MET A 117 10.20 11.84 6.39
C MET A 117 10.56 12.87 5.32
N ALA A 118 10.89 12.42 4.10
CA ALA A 118 11.25 13.29 2.97
C ALA A 118 10.15 14.29 2.64
N ASN A 119 8.88 13.88 2.70
CA ASN A 119 7.75 14.78 2.48
C ASN A 119 7.73 15.96 3.47
N PHE A 120 8.05 15.70 4.74
CA PHE A 120 8.11 16.73 5.79
C PHE A 120 9.41 17.56 5.77
N LEU A 121 10.41 17.12 5.02
CA LEU A 121 11.64 17.86 4.76
C LEU A 121 11.59 18.66 3.44
N GLY A 122 10.40 18.79 2.82
CA GLY A 122 10.16 19.61 1.66
C GLY A 122 10.36 18.91 0.31
N PHE A 123 10.66 17.62 0.30
CA PHE A 123 10.66 16.86 -0.95
C PHE A 123 9.21 16.55 -1.36
N ALA A 124 8.82 17.00 -2.54
CA ALA A 124 7.47 16.78 -3.03
C ALA A 124 7.28 15.37 -3.61
N GLY A 125 6.11 14.78 -3.35
CA GLY A 125 5.66 13.53 -3.97
C GLY A 125 6.33 12.26 -3.42
N SER A 126 6.30 11.22 -4.24
CA SER A 126 6.91 9.92 -3.90
C SER A 126 8.37 9.89 -4.36
N ILE A 127 9.25 10.57 -3.61
CA ILE A 127 10.68 10.56 -3.94
C ILE A 127 11.25 9.15 -3.76
N GLY A 128 12.01 8.68 -4.75
CA GLY A 128 12.62 7.35 -4.68
C GLY A 128 13.92 7.34 -3.89
N PHE A 129 14.24 6.19 -3.30
CA PHE A 129 15.41 5.96 -2.47
C PHE A 129 16.73 6.41 -3.11
N ALA A 130 17.02 5.94 -4.33
CA ALA A 130 18.24 6.32 -5.05
C ALA A 130 18.37 7.84 -5.24
N THR A 131 17.26 8.57 -5.40
CA THR A 131 17.27 10.03 -5.51
C THR A 131 17.66 10.70 -4.20
N LEU A 132 17.16 10.16 -3.07
CA LEU A 132 17.56 10.63 -1.73
C LEU A 132 19.04 10.35 -1.46
N VAL A 133 19.49 9.13 -1.75
CA VAL A 133 20.92 8.75 -1.58
C VAL A 133 21.82 9.66 -2.43
N GLN A 134 21.45 9.93 -3.69
CA GLN A 134 22.18 10.87 -4.54
C GLN A 134 22.18 12.30 -3.96
N HIS A 135 21.05 12.75 -3.42
CA HIS A 135 20.93 14.08 -2.81
C HIS A 135 21.81 14.24 -1.56
N TYR A 136 21.78 13.25 -0.66
CA TYR A 136 22.47 13.35 0.62
C TYR A 136 23.95 12.93 0.59
N PHE A 137 24.29 11.96 -0.25
CA PHE A 137 25.63 11.32 -0.25
C PHE A 137 26.38 11.48 -1.57
N HIS A 138 25.74 11.95 -2.64
CA HIS A 138 26.32 12.05 -3.99
C HIS A 138 26.72 10.68 -4.56
N ILE A 139 26.02 9.62 -4.18
CA ILE A 139 26.23 8.25 -4.61
C ILE A 139 25.11 7.85 -5.59
N GLU A 140 25.49 7.29 -6.72
CA GLU A 140 24.56 6.69 -7.68
C GLU A 140 24.36 5.22 -7.34
N ILE A 141 23.09 4.81 -7.11
CA ILE A 141 22.70 3.41 -6.91
C ILE A 141 22.25 2.85 -8.25
N ASP A 142 22.83 1.71 -8.64
CA ASP A 142 22.38 0.96 -9.81
C ASP A 142 20.99 0.33 -9.55
N LYS A 143 20.04 0.57 -10.45
CA LYS A 143 18.68 0.05 -10.38
C LYS A 143 18.44 -1.17 -11.28
N GLY A 144 19.50 -1.72 -11.87
CA GLY A 144 19.40 -2.75 -12.90
C GLY A 144 18.76 -4.06 -12.45
N ALA A 145 18.80 -4.37 -11.15
CA ALA A 145 18.26 -5.60 -10.60
C ALA A 145 16.82 -5.52 -10.05
N SER A 146 16.23 -4.34 -9.92
CA SER A 146 14.93 -4.13 -9.26
C SER A 146 13.76 -4.94 -9.84
N ARG A 147 13.80 -5.29 -11.13
CA ARG A 147 12.71 -6.02 -11.83
C ARG A 147 13.16 -7.40 -12.32
N THR A 148 14.08 -8.02 -11.61
CA THR A 148 14.57 -9.36 -11.94
C THR A 148 13.73 -10.44 -11.25
N ASP A 149 13.99 -11.72 -11.58
CA ASP A 149 13.33 -12.84 -10.91
C ASP A 149 13.99 -13.12 -9.56
N TRP A 150 13.39 -12.60 -8.49
CA TRP A 150 13.83 -12.78 -7.11
C TRP A 150 13.56 -14.18 -6.54
N LEU A 151 12.83 -15.03 -7.26
CA LEU A 151 12.59 -16.43 -6.87
C LEU A 151 13.61 -17.39 -7.48
N ALA A 152 14.38 -16.95 -8.48
CA ALA A 152 15.44 -17.75 -9.08
C ALA A 152 16.56 -18.04 -8.06
N ARG A 153 17.14 -19.23 -8.12
CA ARG A 153 18.30 -19.62 -7.29
C ARG A 153 19.37 -20.28 -8.13
N PRO A 154 20.64 -19.99 -7.84
CA PRO A 154 21.13 -18.99 -6.87
C PRO A 154 20.84 -17.56 -7.36
N LEU A 155 20.72 -16.60 -6.42
CA LEU A 155 20.69 -15.18 -6.76
C LEU A 155 22.03 -14.75 -7.37
N SER A 156 21.98 -13.90 -8.37
CA SER A 156 23.20 -13.36 -9.01
C SER A 156 23.89 -12.35 -8.08
N GLU A 157 25.20 -12.18 -8.26
CA GLU A 157 25.99 -11.18 -7.54
C GLU A 157 25.42 -9.76 -7.71
N ILE A 158 24.87 -9.45 -8.88
CA ILE A 158 24.22 -8.15 -9.17
C ILE A 158 22.99 -7.97 -8.28
N GLN A 159 22.14 -9.00 -8.15
CA GLN A 159 20.98 -8.96 -7.28
C GLN A 159 21.38 -8.80 -5.80
N LEU A 160 22.36 -9.55 -5.33
CA LEU A 160 22.83 -9.48 -3.96
C LEU A 160 23.41 -8.10 -3.62
N ARG A 161 24.20 -7.52 -4.51
CA ARG A 161 24.74 -6.15 -4.34
C ARG A 161 23.65 -5.08 -4.35
N TYR A 162 22.69 -5.22 -5.25
CA TYR A 162 21.53 -4.33 -5.33
C TYR A 162 20.76 -4.36 -4.00
N ALA A 163 20.31 -5.55 -3.57
CA ALA A 163 19.55 -5.71 -2.34
C ALA A 163 20.32 -5.24 -1.09
N ALA A 164 21.62 -5.46 -1.05
CA ALA A 164 22.44 -4.96 0.06
C ALA A 164 22.50 -3.42 0.07
N ALA A 165 22.55 -2.77 -1.09
CA ALA A 165 22.60 -1.30 -1.19
C ALA A 165 21.33 -0.64 -0.67
N ASP A 166 20.15 -1.24 -0.87
CA ASP A 166 18.86 -0.68 -0.46
C ASP A 166 18.77 -0.48 1.07
N VAL A 167 19.41 -1.31 1.88
CA VAL A 167 19.43 -1.13 3.34
C VAL A 167 20.74 -0.53 3.86
N TRP A 168 21.87 -0.74 3.17
CA TRP A 168 23.19 -0.21 3.57
C TRP A 168 23.18 1.31 3.68
N TYR A 169 22.61 2.00 2.68
CA TYR A 169 22.52 3.45 2.69
C TYR A 169 21.29 3.97 3.46
N LEU A 170 20.36 3.11 3.83
CA LEU A 170 19.10 3.52 4.46
C LEU A 170 19.29 4.02 5.91
N LEU A 171 20.12 3.37 6.72
CA LEU A 171 20.40 3.83 8.09
C LEU A 171 21.16 5.17 8.13
N PRO A 172 22.25 5.37 7.36
CA PRO A 172 22.89 6.68 7.26
C PRO A 172 21.94 7.77 6.73
N LEU A 173 21.11 7.46 5.75
CA LEU A 173 20.09 8.37 5.23
C LEU A 173 19.10 8.78 6.32
N TYR A 174 18.55 7.80 7.03
CA TYR A 174 17.66 8.05 8.16
C TYR A 174 18.31 8.96 9.21
N ALA A 175 19.56 8.71 9.60
CA ALA A 175 20.26 9.52 10.59
C ALA A 175 20.42 10.98 10.15
N GLN A 176 20.74 11.24 8.86
CA GLN A 176 20.83 12.59 8.31
C GLN A 176 19.46 13.28 8.30
N MET A 177 18.45 12.58 7.82
CA MET A 177 17.08 13.11 7.76
C MET A 177 16.51 13.35 9.16
N GLN A 178 16.80 12.49 10.13
CA GLN A 178 16.39 12.65 11.53
C GLN A 178 17.01 13.90 12.15
N THR A 179 18.28 14.18 11.85
CA THR A 179 18.96 15.39 12.32
C THR A 179 18.30 16.66 11.75
N GLN A 180 17.88 16.66 10.49
CA GLN A 180 17.17 17.78 9.88
C GLN A 180 15.74 17.89 10.43
N LEU A 181 15.03 16.77 10.55
CA LEU A 181 13.65 16.73 11.06
C LEU A 181 13.58 17.23 12.51
N ALA A 182 14.64 16.98 13.31
CA ALA A 182 14.74 17.46 14.69
C ALA A 182 14.78 18.99 14.81
N GLN A 183 15.07 19.70 13.73
CA GLN A 183 15.06 21.16 13.65
C GLN A 183 13.71 21.73 13.21
N THR A 184 12.71 20.87 13.02
CA THR A 184 11.35 21.23 12.59
C THR A 184 10.31 20.86 13.65
N GLU A 185 9.11 21.39 13.51
CA GLU A 185 7.95 21.01 14.31
C GLU A 185 7.31 19.66 13.88
N TRP A 186 7.82 19.01 12.84
CA TRP A 186 7.14 17.89 12.17
C TRP A 186 7.47 16.50 12.71
N GLN A 187 8.31 16.34 13.71
CA GLN A 187 8.70 15.03 14.25
C GLN A 187 7.50 14.16 14.64
N SER A 188 6.55 14.76 15.40
CA SER A 188 5.34 14.05 15.82
C SER A 188 4.43 13.72 14.63
N ALA A 189 4.39 14.58 13.62
CA ALA A 189 3.61 14.35 12.39
C ALA A 189 4.14 13.16 11.59
N VAL A 190 5.46 13.07 11.40
CA VAL A 190 6.10 11.91 10.75
C VAL A 190 5.79 10.62 11.50
N LYS A 191 5.90 10.63 12.83
CA LYS A 191 5.56 9.46 13.66
C LYS A 191 4.10 9.05 13.44
N ASN A 192 3.17 9.99 13.51
CA ASN A 192 1.75 9.71 13.28
C ASN A 192 1.48 9.15 11.88
N GLU A 193 2.15 9.66 10.83
CA GLU A 193 2.00 9.12 9.49
C GLU A 193 2.48 7.67 9.38
N CYS A 194 3.61 7.34 9.98
CA CYS A 194 4.12 5.98 10.01
C CYS A 194 3.18 5.04 10.79
N GLU A 195 2.67 5.47 11.95
CA GLU A 195 1.65 4.73 12.72
C GLU A 195 0.36 4.54 11.90
N PHE A 196 -0.06 5.56 11.16
CA PHE A 196 -1.22 5.48 10.28
C PHE A 196 -1.03 4.48 9.13
N LEU A 197 0.17 4.38 8.54
CA LEU A 197 0.48 3.37 7.55
C LEU A 197 0.30 1.95 8.12
N LEU A 198 0.77 1.70 9.34
CA LEU A 198 0.59 0.42 10.04
C LEU A 198 -0.89 0.14 10.30
N HIS A 199 -1.61 1.11 10.87
CA HIS A 199 -3.05 1.00 11.13
C HIS A 199 -3.83 0.68 9.85
N LYS A 200 -3.57 1.44 8.78
CA LYS A 200 -4.21 1.23 7.48
C LYS A 200 -3.92 -0.17 6.92
N ARG A 201 -2.69 -0.66 7.09
CA ARG A 201 -2.33 -2.02 6.65
C ARG A 201 -3.05 -3.08 7.46
N THR A 202 -3.09 -2.95 8.79
CA THR A 202 -3.81 -3.89 9.68
C THR A 202 -5.29 -4.00 9.31
N HIS A 203 -5.92 -2.89 8.91
CA HIS A 203 -7.35 -2.83 8.55
C HIS A 203 -7.61 -3.02 7.05
N ALA A 204 -6.58 -3.22 6.22
CA ALA A 204 -6.70 -3.48 4.78
C ALA A 204 -7.19 -4.92 4.50
N VAL A 205 -8.34 -5.28 5.06
CA VAL A 205 -8.95 -6.60 4.82
C VAL A 205 -9.58 -6.60 3.43
N LYS A 206 -9.20 -7.57 2.60
CA LYS A 206 -9.88 -7.82 1.32
C LYS A 206 -11.28 -8.37 1.63
N ASN A 207 -12.29 -7.50 1.55
CA ASN A 207 -13.68 -7.88 1.81
C ASN A 207 -14.39 -8.25 0.50
N PRO A 208 -14.74 -9.53 0.28
CA PRO A 208 -15.46 -9.97 -0.91
C PRO A 208 -16.82 -9.28 -1.12
N ASP A 209 -17.52 -8.94 -0.04
CA ASP A 209 -18.87 -8.35 -0.14
C ASP A 209 -18.86 -6.91 -0.66
N THR A 210 -17.74 -6.19 -0.53
CA THR A 210 -17.56 -4.84 -1.03
C THR A 210 -16.72 -4.77 -2.31
N ALA A 211 -16.21 -5.90 -2.81
CA ALA A 211 -15.31 -5.98 -3.96
C ALA A 211 -15.88 -5.35 -5.25
N TYR A 212 -17.22 -5.28 -5.38
CA TYR A 212 -17.87 -4.70 -6.55
C TYR A 212 -17.68 -3.19 -6.68
N PHE A 213 -17.43 -2.47 -5.58
CA PHE A 213 -17.11 -1.03 -5.64
C PHE A 213 -15.80 -0.73 -6.38
N ALA A 214 -14.87 -1.68 -6.40
CA ALA A 214 -13.59 -1.54 -7.11
C ALA A 214 -13.70 -1.85 -8.61
N ILE A 215 -14.87 -2.30 -9.12
CA ILE A 215 -15.06 -2.56 -10.54
C ILE A 215 -15.25 -1.23 -11.28
N PRO A 216 -14.44 -0.95 -12.32
CA PRO A 216 -14.60 0.27 -13.11
C PRO A 216 -16.02 0.40 -13.68
N ASN A 217 -16.58 1.61 -13.65
CA ASN A 217 -17.94 1.91 -14.12
C ASN A 217 -19.11 1.22 -13.37
N ALA A 218 -18.88 0.62 -12.20
CA ALA A 218 -19.96 0.05 -11.38
C ALA A 218 -21.09 1.05 -11.13
N TRP A 219 -20.77 2.34 -10.97
CA TRP A 219 -21.72 3.43 -10.77
C TRP A 219 -22.72 3.65 -11.91
N LYS A 220 -22.47 3.10 -13.11
CA LYS A 220 -23.39 3.17 -14.26
C LYS A 220 -24.49 2.12 -14.21
N LEU A 221 -24.45 1.21 -13.25
CA LEU A 221 -25.37 0.09 -13.12
C LEU A 221 -26.54 0.48 -12.20
N ASN A 222 -27.74 -0.02 -12.54
CA ASN A 222 -28.90 0.07 -11.64
C ASN A 222 -28.81 -0.99 -10.52
N SER A 223 -29.72 -0.96 -9.54
CA SER A 223 -29.70 -1.83 -8.37
C SER A 223 -29.68 -3.33 -8.71
N LEU A 224 -30.45 -3.78 -9.70
CA LEU A 224 -30.48 -5.17 -10.16
C LEU A 224 -29.15 -5.59 -10.81
N GLU A 225 -28.60 -4.72 -11.67
CA GLU A 225 -27.32 -4.92 -12.32
C GLU A 225 -26.16 -4.92 -11.30
N LEU A 226 -26.23 -4.01 -10.30
CA LEU A 226 -25.28 -3.96 -9.19
C LEU A 226 -25.34 -5.21 -8.33
N MET A 227 -26.52 -5.78 -8.11
CA MET A 227 -26.65 -7.04 -7.38
C MET A 227 -25.95 -8.19 -8.11
N ARG A 228 -26.09 -8.28 -9.45
CA ARG A 228 -25.32 -9.24 -10.26
C ARG A 228 -23.81 -8.99 -10.12
N LEU A 229 -23.38 -7.73 -10.24
CA LEU A 229 -21.97 -7.36 -10.12
C LEU A 229 -21.42 -7.69 -8.73
N LYS A 230 -22.17 -7.44 -7.65
CA LYS A 230 -21.81 -7.79 -6.27
C LYS A 230 -21.50 -9.27 -6.13
N LEU A 231 -22.40 -10.14 -6.60
CA LEU A 231 -22.20 -11.59 -6.53
C LEU A 231 -21.01 -12.04 -7.38
N LEU A 232 -20.86 -11.51 -8.58
CA LEU A 232 -19.74 -11.82 -9.48
C LEU A 232 -18.39 -11.38 -8.89
N ALA A 233 -18.32 -10.17 -8.35
CA ALA A 233 -17.10 -9.62 -7.75
C ALA A 233 -16.73 -10.37 -6.47
N LYS A 234 -17.72 -10.73 -5.63
CA LYS A 234 -17.55 -11.57 -4.46
C LYS A 234 -16.90 -12.90 -4.83
N TRP A 235 -17.54 -13.64 -5.73
CA TRP A 235 -17.01 -14.90 -6.22
C TRP A 235 -15.60 -14.77 -6.81
N ARG A 236 -15.34 -13.74 -7.62
CA ARG A 236 -14.01 -13.53 -8.19
C ARG A 236 -12.95 -13.34 -7.12
N MET A 237 -13.26 -12.57 -6.08
CA MET A 237 -12.35 -12.32 -4.96
C MET A 237 -12.07 -13.62 -4.20
N GLU A 238 -13.13 -14.37 -3.85
CA GLU A 238 -13.02 -15.66 -3.16
C GLU A 238 -12.19 -16.68 -3.98
N GLU A 239 -12.44 -16.77 -5.29
CA GLU A 239 -11.67 -17.65 -6.18
C GLU A 239 -10.20 -17.22 -6.30
N ALA A 240 -9.95 -15.91 -6.37
CA ALA A 240 -8.61 -15.33 -6.39
C ALA A 240 -7.84 -15.64 -5.09
N MET A 241 -8.49 -15.48 -3.93
CA MET A 241 -7.89 -15.79 -2.63
C MET A 241 -7.62 -17.29 -2.48
N LYS A 242 -8.56 -18.14 -2.90
CA LYS A 242 -8.44 -19.61 -2.81
C LYS A 242 -7.28 -20.14 -3.67
N ARG A 243 -7.02 -19.54 -4.82
CA ARG A 243 -6.05 -20.04 -5.80
C ARG A 243 -4.76 -19.22 -5.86
N ASP A 244 -4.65 -18.20 -5.02
CA ASP A 244 -3.57 -17.21 -5.10
C ASP A 244 -3.38 -16.68 -6.54
N LEU A 245 -4.46 -16.19 -7.15
CA LEU A 245 -4.43 -15.61 -8.50
C LEU A 245 -4.78 -14.12 -8.45
N ALA A 246 -4.06 -13.30 -9.18
CA ALA A 246 -4.44 -11.91 -9.36
C ALA A 246 -5.83 -11.83 -10.00
N LEU A 247 -6.67 -10.90 -9.52
CA LEU A 247 -8.11 -10.83 -9.85
C LEU A 247 -8.39 -10.93 -11.36
N ASN A 248 -7.61 -10.25 -12.19
CA ASN A 248 -7.78 -10.27 -13.64
C ASN A 248 -7.34 -11.57 -14.32
N PHE A 249 -6.64 -12.45 -13.60
CA PHE A 249 -6.34 -13.81 -14.06
C PHE A 249 -7.45 -14.82 -13.74
N VAL A 250 -8.39 -14.44 -12.86
CA VAL A 250 -9.66 -15.17 -12.69
C VAL A 250 -10.63 -14.76 -13.81
N VAL A 251 -11.09 -13.50 -13.78
CA VAL A 251 -11.90 -12.87 -14.81
C VAL A 251 -11.62 -11.37 -14.79
N ARG A 252 -11.46 -10.75 -15.95
CA ARG A 252 -11.21 -9.31 -16.05
C ARG A 252 -12.35 -8.49 -15.50
N ALA A 253 -12.02 -7.34 -14.89
CA ALA A 253 -13.01 -6.46 -14.25
C ALA A 253 -14.08 -5.97 -15.25
N GLU A 254 -13.65 -5.56 -16.45
CA GLU A 254 -14.54 -5.13 -17.52
C GLU A 254 -15.53 -6.23 -17.96
N ASN A 255 -15.08 -7.49 -17.96
CA ASN A 255 -15.91 -8.64 -18.33
C ASN A 255 -16.99 -8.92 -17.27
N LEU A 256 -16.67 -8.77 -15.98
CA LEU A 256 -17.68 -8.86 -14.92
C LEU A 256 -18.75 -7.77 -15.07
N TRP A 257 -18.34 -6.54 -15.41
CA TRP A 257 -19.28 -5.46 -15.66
C TRP A 257 -20.20 -5.76 -16.83
N GLN A 258 -19.67 -6.27 -17.97
CA GLN A 258 -20.45 -6.68 -19.14
C GLN A 258 -21.46 -7.76 -18.79
N VAL A 259 -21.03 -8.80 -18.06
CA VAL A 259 -21.92 -9.91 -17.62
C VAL A 259 -23.05 -9.38 -16.72
N ALA A 260 -22.74 -8.51 -15.77
CA ALA A 260 -23.72 -7.92 -14.87
C ALA A 260 -24.75 -7.05 -15.62
N LYS A 261 -24.28 -6.24 -16.56
CA LYS A 261 -25.09 -5.30 -17.37
C LYS A 261 -26.05 -6.04 -18.31
N TYR A 262 -25.52 -6.94 -19.11
CA TYR A 262 -26.28 -7.54 -20.23
C TYR A 262 -26.94 -8.87 -19.89
N ASN A 263 -26.70 -9.46 -18.72
CA ASN A 263 -27.36 -10.66 -18.21
C ASN A 263 -27.41 -11.81 -19.24
N PRO A 264 -26.28 -12.30 -19.78
CA PRO A 264 -26.25 -13.34 -20.79
C PRO A 264 -26.90 -14.63 -20.31
N LYS A 265 -27.50 -15.42 -21.23
CA LYS A 265 -28.21 -16.67 -20.90
C LYS A 265 -27.42 -17.91 -21.25
N ASN A 266 -26.38 -17.78 -22.05
CA ASN A 266 -25.56 -18.89 -22.52
C ASN A 266 -24.09 -18.46 -22.70
N THR A 267 -23.24 -19.44 -22.89
CA THR A 267 -21.78 -19.22 -23.03
C THR A 267 -21.40 -18.57 -24.36
N SER A 268 -22.21 -18.69 -25.41
CA SER A 268 -21.96 -18.02 -26.70
C SER A 268 -22.05 -16.49 -26.51
N THR A 269 -23.08 -16.02 -25.81
CA THR A 269 -23.24 -14.60 -25.53
C THR A 269 -22.10 -14.04 -24.65
N LEU A 270 -21.48 -14.85 -23.79
CA LEU A 270 -20.28 -14.40 -23.05
C LEU A 270 -19.12 -14.06 -23.98
N LEU A 271 -18.91 -14.85 -25.06
CA LEU A 271 -17.88 -14.57 -26.08
C LEU A 271 -18.21 -13.28 -26.84
N GLU A 272 -19.48 -13.08 -27.20
CA GLU A 272 -19.97 -11.86 -27.88
C GLU A 272 -19.76 -10.61 -27.01
N LEU A 273 -19.83 -10.73 -25.69
CA LEU A 273 -19.55 -9.66 -24.72
C LEU A 273 -18.05 -9.39 -24.52
N GLY A 274 -17.15 -10.15 -25.16
CA GLY A 274 -15.71 -9.92 -25.16
C GLY A 274 -14.93 -10.75 -24.14
N LEU A 275 -15.56 -11.73 -23.47
CA LEU A 275 -14.81 -12.69 -22.65
C LEU A 275 -13.93 -13.55 -23.55
N SER A 276 -12.71 -13.83 -23.12
CA SER A 276 -11.83 -14.73 -23.86
C SER A 276 -12.35 -16.17 -23.85
N THR A 277 -11.99 -16.95 -24.87
CA THR A 277 -12.32 -18.39 -24.95
C THR A 277 -11.88 -19.14 -23.68
N ALA A 278 -10.72 -18.78 -23.12
CA ALA A 278 -10.20 -19.38 -21.88
C ALA A 278 -11.10 -19.04 -20.67
N GLU A 279 -11.50 -17.79 -20.50
CA GLU A 279 -12.41 -17.39 -19.42
C GLU A 279 -13.76 -18.10 -19.53
N VAL A 280 -14.33 -18.18 -20.72
CA VAL A 280 -15.62 -18.85 -20.95
C VAL A 280 -15.52 -20.34 -20.68
N ARG A 281 -14.46 -21.01 -21.17
CA ARG A 281 -14.24 -22.43 -20.95
C ARG A 281 -14.13 -22.78 -19.46
N ILE A 282 -13.38 -21.96 -18.69
CA ILE A 282 -13.08 -22.23 -17.27
C ILE A 282 -14.24 -21.76 -16.38
N HIS A 283 -14.77 -20.57 -16.63
CA HIS A 283 -15.67 -19.89 -15.69
C HIS A 283 -17.07 -19.61 -16.25
N GLY A 284 -17.32 -19.80 -17.56
CA GLY A 284 -18.56 -19.38 -18.21
C GLY A 284 -19.82 -19.95 -17.56
N LYS A 285 -19.88 -21.25 -17.26
CA LYS A 285 -21.02 -21.87 -16.58
C LYS A 285 -21.22 -21.30 -15.18
N LYS A 286 -20.14 -21.05 -14.44
CA LYS A 286 -20.19 -20.47 -13.08
C LYS A 286 -20.71 -19.04 -13.11
N LEU A 287 -20.26 -18.21 -14.06
CA LEU A 287 -20.75 -16.83 -14.21
C LEU A 287 -22.25 -16.80 -14.47
N LEU A 288 -22.76 -17.66 -15.37
CA LEU A 288 -24.19 -17.75 -15.65
C LEU A 288 -25.00 -18.19 -14.44
N GLN A 289 -24.49 -19.17 -13.67
CA GLN A 289 -25.14 -19.63 -12.43
C GLN A 289 -25.21 -18.51 -11.39
N ILE A 290 -24.15 -17.69 -11.25
CA ILE A 290 -24.10 -16.61 -10.27
C ILE A 290 -25.14 -15.53 -10.61
N ILE A 291 -25.22 -15.08 -11.85
CA ILE A 291 -26.20 -14.05 -12.22
C ILE A 291 -27.64 -14.57 -12.14
N ASP A 292 -27.87 -15.87 -12.30
CA ASP A 292 -29.20 -16.49 -12.15
C ASP A 292 -29.65 -16.55 -10.69
N GLN A 293 -28.74 -16.60 -9.71
CA GLN A 293 -29.05 -16.57 -8.28
C GLN A 293 -29.79 -15.30 -7.86
N VAL A 294 -29.58 -14.19 -8.55
CA VAL A 294 -30.23 -12.90 -8.24
C VAL A 294 -31.76 -13.01 -8.26
N LYS A 295 -32.34 -13.90 -9.07
CA LYS A 295 -33.79 -14.17 -9.10
C LYS A 295 -34.38 -14.66 -7.77
N ARG A 296 -33.50 -15.15 -6.85
CA ARG A 296 -33.90 -15.68 -5.53
C ARG A 296 -33.67 -14.68 -4.41
N ILE A 297 -33.16 -13.49 -4.72
CA ILE A 297 -32.84 -12.44 -3.75
C ILE A 297 -33.96 -11.40 -3.83
N SER A 298 -34.44 -10.97 -2.67
CA SER A 298 -35.42 -9.89 -2.59
C SER A 298 -34.89 -8.58 -3.17
N GLU A 299 -35.71 -7.83 -3.90
CA GLU A 299 -35.32 -6.52 -4.43
C GLU A 299 -34.94 -5.52 -3.32
N ASN A 300 -35.47 -5.70 -2.11
CA ASN A 300 -35.10 -4.90 -0.94
C ASN A 300 -33.62 -5.11 -0.50
N ASP A 301 -33.01 -6.23 -0.87
CA ASP A 301 -31.62 -6.54 -0.55
C ASP A 301 -30.63 -6.09 -1.64
N TYR A 302 -31.15 -5.48 -2.73
CA TYR A 302 -30.28 -4.98 -3.80
C TYR A 302 -29.51 -3.75 -3.35
N PRO A 303 -28.22 -3.64 -3.71
CA PRO A 303 -27.46 -2.43 -3.44
C PRO A 303 -28.12 -1.20 -4.09
N PRO A 304 -28.20 -0.07 -3.39
CA PRO A 304 -28.64 1.17 -4.02
C PRO A 304 -27.65 1.58 -5.12
N PRO A 305 -28.10 2.35 -6.13
CA PRO A 305 -27.21 2.91 -7.14
C PRO A 305 -26.05 3.68 -6.51
N ILE A 306 -24.83 3.47 -7.04
CA ILE A 306 -23.64 4.14 -6.53
C ILE A 306 -23.68 5.62 -6.89
N GLN A 307 -23.85 6.47 -5.89
CA GLN A 307 -23.78 7.91 -6.06
C GLN A 307 -22.31 8.36 -6.06
N ARG A 308 -21.89 9.07 -7.12
CA ARG A 308 -20.57 9.68 -7.16
C ARG A 308 -20.61 11.08 -6.55
N LEU A 309 -19.56 11.45 -5.86
CA LEU A 309 -19.39 12.81 -5.38
C LEU A 309 -19.38 13.83 -6.54
N ALA A 310 -18.80 13.44 -7.68
CA ALA A 310 -18.70 14.28 -8.87
C ALA A 310 -20.06 14.60 -9.57
N ASP A 311 -21.13 13.89 -9.21
CA ASP A 311 -22.49 14.15 -9.74
C ASP A 311 -23.24 15.21 -8.91
N ASP A 312 -22.71 15.58 -7.74
CA ASP A 312 -23.23 16.68 -6.93
C ASP A 312 -22.90 18.03 -7.62
N SER A 313 -23.90 18.88 -7.79
CA SER A 313 -23.75 20.18 -8.46
C SER A 313 -22.73 21.11 -7.78
N ARG A 314 -22.56 20.97 -6.47
CA ARG A 314 -21.64 21.74 -5.61
C ARG A 314 -20.18 21.30 -5.77
N TYR A 315 -19.93 20.06 -6.21
CA TYR A 315 -18.64 19.39 -6.16
C TYR A 315 -17.48 20.22 -6.74
N LYS A 316 -17.65 20.72 -7.98
CA LYS A 316 -16.56 21.44 -8.67
C LYS A 316 -16.18 22.74 -7.97
N ALA A 317 -17.19 23.49 -7.53
CA ALA A 317 -16.99 24.77 -6.84
C ALA A 317 -16.36 24.55 -5.45
N ALA A 318 -16.86 23.60 -4.68
CA ALA A 318 -16.34 23.26 -3.37
C ALA A 318 -14.91 22.71 -3.44
N LEU A 319 -14.63 21.79 -4.36
CA LEU A 319 -13.27 21.26 -4.52
C LEU A 319 -12.25 22.38 -4.85
N LYS A 320 -12.63 23.30 -5.73
CA LYS A 320 -11.79 24.46 -6.08
C LYS A 320 -11.55 25.37 -4.86
N ALA A 321 -12.60 25.64 -4.08
CA ALA A 321 -12.49 26.46 -2.86
C ALA A 321 -11.59 25.79 -1.82
N LEU A 322 -11.75 24.49 -1.58
CA LEU A 322 -10.87 23.72 -0.67
C LEU A 322 -9.43 23.73 -1.12
N GLN A 323 -9.16 23.57 -2.43
CA GLN A 323 -7.80 23.64 -2.96
C GLN A 323 -7.18 25.03 -2.78
N GLN A 324 -7.95 26.09 -2.95
CA GLN A 324 -7.49 27.47 -2.71
C GLN A 324 -7.23 27.73 -1.22
N GLN A 325 -8.14 27.30 -0.35
CA GLN A 325 -7.96 27.39 1.10
C GLN A 325 -6.72 26.62 1.56
N LEU A 326 -6.51 25.41 1.04
CA LEU A 326 -5.33 24.60 1.36
C LEU A 326 -4.02 25.34 1.05
N ILE A 327 -3.95 26.07 -0.08
CA ILE A 327 -2.78 26.88 -0.42
C ILE A 327 -2.54 28.00 0.61
N GLN A 328 -3.62 28.58 1.14
CA GLN A 328 -3.54 29.69 2.10
C GLN A 328 -3.10 29.25 3.48
N ILE A 329 -3.54 28.05 3.90
CA ILE A 329 -3.26 27.53 5.27
C ILE A 329 -2.00 26.67 5.32
N ALA A 330 -1.46 26.24 4.17
CA ALA A 330 -0.25 25.42 4.14
C ALA A 330 0.98 26.23 4.63
N PRO A 331 1.75 25.71 5.60
CA PRO A 331 3.03 26.29 5.97
C PRO A 331 3.99 26.38 4.80
N ALA A 332 4.81 27.43 4.75
CA ALA A 332 5.74 27.66 3.62
C ALA A 332 6.79 26.55 3.45
N ASN A 333 7.11 25.86 4.53
CA ASN A 333 8.10 24.78 4.59
C ASN A 333 7.50 23.37 4.37
N LEU A 334 6.16 23.25 4.16
CA LEU A 334 5.50 21.97 3.96
C LEU A 334 4.71 21.96 2.64
N PRO A 335 4.98 21.06 1.70
CA PRO A 335 4.17 20.90 0.50
C PRO A 335 2.69 20.63 0.86
N LYS A 336 1.79 21.39 0.25
CA LYS A 336 0.33 21.26 0.52
C LYS A 336 -0.20 19.86 0.25
N GLU A 337 0.39 19.14 -0.68
CA GLU A 337 0.05 17.75 -1.03
C GLU A 337 0.31 16.78 0.12
N VAL A 338 1.24 17.10 1.03
CA VAL A 338 1.51 16.35 2.26
C VAL A 338 0.35 16.51 3.25
N ILE A 339 -0.21 17.73 3.34
CA ILE A 339 -1.37 18.01 4.18
C ILE A 339 -2.61 17.31 3.60
N ALA A 340 -2.92 17.58 2.33
CA ALA A 340 -4.11 17.03 1.70
C ALA A 340 -3.93 16.79 0.19
N SER A 341 -4.07 15.53 -0.21
CA SER A 341 -4.28 15.17 -1.61
C SER A 341 -5.73 15.45 -2.03
N LYS A 342 -6.01 15.44 -3.33
CA LYS A 342 -7.39 15.52 -3.84
C LYS A 342 -8.31 14.48 -3.18
N ARG A 343 -7.83 13.26 -2.96
CA ARG A 343 -8.59 12.18 -2.31
C ARG A 343 -8.97 12.54 -0.87
N HIS A 344 -8.08 13.19 -0.12
CA HIS A 344 -8.37 13.66 1.23
C HIS A 344 -9.48 14.72 1.22
N LEU A 345 -9.45 15.69 0.30
CA LEU A 345 -10.49 16.69 0.14
C LEU A 345 -11.84 16.06 -0.26
N GLU A 346 -11.83 15.11 -1.19
CA GLU A 346 -13.03 14.37 -1.59
C GLU A 346 -13.60 13.52 -0.44
N SER A 347 -12.76 12.92 0.40
CA SER A 347 -13.18 12.19 1.59
C SER A 347 -13.86 13.11 2.60
N LEU A 348 -13.29 14.30 2.85
CA LEU A 348 -13.88 15.32 3.72
C LEU A 348 -15.25 15.78 3.20
N MET A 349 -15.35 16.07 1.89
CA MET A 349 -16.61 16.47 1.24
C MET A 349 -17.68 15.37 1.34
N LYS A 350 -17.28 14.12 1.08
CA LYS A 350 -18.19 12.97 1.15
C LYS A 350 -18.72 12.81 2.58
N TRP A 351 -17.84 12.82 3.56
CA TRP A 351 -18.19 12.70 4.97
C TRP A 351 -19.14 13.81 5.42
N HIS A 352 -18.85 15.07 5.08
CA HIS A 352 -19.64 16.23 5.48
C HIS A 352 -21.03 16.24 4.85
N TRP A 353 -21.14 15.98 3.53
CA TRP A 353 -22.42 16.09 2.80
C TRP A 353 -23.32 14.88 2.96
N ARG A 354 -22.78 13.70 3.18
CA ARG A 354 -23.59 12.49 3.31
C ARG A 354 -24.01 12.20 4.74
N LYS A 355 -23.42 12.88 5.72
CA LYS A 355 -23.67 12.66 7.16
C LYS A 355 -23.68 11.17 7.52
N GLU A 356 -22.78 10.40 6.91
CA GLU A 356 -22.55 9.00 7.23
C GLU A 356 -21.91 8.96 8.64
N THR A 357 -22.80 9.02 9.68
CA THR A 357 -22.40 9.19 11.08
C THR A 357 -21.76 7.95 11.71
N GLU A 358 -21.73 6.84 10.97
CA GLU A 358 -21.13 5.58 11.41
C GLU A 358 -19.69 5.39 10.91
N ASP A 359 -19.24 6.20 9.94
CA ASP A 359 -17.87 6.13 9.46
C ASP A 359 -16.90 6.89 10.38
N GLU A 360 -15.72 6.32 10.58
CA GLU A 360 -14.61 7.03 11.23
C GLU A 360 -14.39 8.40 10.56
N PRO A 361 -14.05 9.44 11.35
CA PRO A 361 -13.77 10.75 10.78
C PRO A 361 -12.65 10.65 9.74
N PRO A 362 -12.74 11.41 8.62
CA PRO A 362 -11.74 11.35 7.58
C PRO A 362 -10.36 11.74 8.13
N GLU A 363 -9.32 11.22 7.51
CA GLU A 363 -7.92 11.43 7.89
C GLU A 363 -7.56 12.91 8.12
N LEU A 364 -8.19 13.83 7.37
CA LEU A 364 -8.03 15.27 7.56
C LEU A 364 -8.56 15.81 8.91
N LEU A 365 -9.42 15.08 9.59
CA LEU A 365 -9.96 15.47 10.91
C LEU A 365 -9.29 14.72 12.07
N SER A 366 -8.17 14.04 11.83
CA SER A 366 -7.44 13.26 12.82
C SER A 366 -5.95 13.62 12.86
N GLY A 367 -5.30 13.25 13.98
CA GLY A 367 -3.87 13.43 14.18
C GLY A 367 -3.39 14.86 13.93
N TRP A 368 -2.21 14.98 13.35
CA TRP A 368 -1.56 16.26 13.04
C TRP A 368 -2.29 17.07 11.96
N ARG A 369 -3.10 16.42 11.11
CA ARG A 369 -3.88 17.08 10.05
C ARG A 369 -5.11 17.81 10.57
N LYS A 370 -5.57 17.50 11.77
CA LYS A 370 -6.82 18.01 12.34
C LYS A 370 -6.98 19.55 12.24
N PRO A 371 -6.00 20.40 12.59
CA PRO A 371 -6.17 21.84 12.49
C PRO A 371 -6.42 22.32 11.05
N PHE A 372 -5.77 21.69 10.06
CA PHE A 372 -5.97 21.99 8.67
C PHE A 372 -7.36 21.50 8.20
N GLY A 373 -7.73 20.29 8.60
CA GLY A 373 -9.03 19.70 8.27
C GLY A 373 -10.20 20.49 8.81
N GLU A 374 -10.13 21.00 10.04
CA GLU A 374 -11.14 21.87 10.65
C GLU A 374 -11.29 23.19 9.87
N SER A 375 -10.17 23.81 9.46
CA SER A 375 -10.21 25.03 8.61
C SER A 375 -10.83 24.77 7.24
N LEU A 376 -10.51 23.62 6.63
CA LEU A 376 -11.11 23.21 5.36
C LEU A 376 -12.62 22.89 5.50
N LEU A 377 -13.01 22.29 6.62
CA LEU A 377 -14.42 21.99 6.93
C LEU A 377 -15.25 23.27 7.07
N GLU A 378 -14.71 24.30 7.73
CA GLU A 378 -15.39 25.61 7.80
C GLU A 378 -15.62 26.21 6.41
N SER A 379 -14.64 26.13 5.51
CA SER A 379 -14.79 26.58 4.12
C SER A 379 -15.83 25.76 3.34
N LEU A 380 -16.00 24.49 3.69
CA LEU A 380 -16.95 23.59 3.04
C LEU A 380 -18.42 23.92 3.43
N LYS A 381 -18.65 24.43 4.64
CA LYS A 381 -20.00 24.83 5.11
C LYS A 381 -20.67 25.89 4.25
N ALA A 382 -19.89 26.72 3.54
CA ALA A 382 -20.43 27.69 2.58
C ALA A 382 -21.19 27.04 1.41
N PHE A 383 -21.10 25.72 1.24
CA PHE A 383 -21.75 24.94 0.20
C PHE A 383 -22.87 24.04 0.74
N ASP A 384 -23.33 24.24 1.97
CA ASP A 384 -24.39 23.43 2.59
C ASP A 384 -25.80 23.84 2.18
N ALA A 385 -25.97 24.96 1.46
CA ALA A 385 -27.24 25.52 1.05
C ALA A 385 -27.71 25.00 -0.32
#